data_fc7fa6806ce833ba2f367c3c1e6503e4
#
_entry.id   fc7fa6806ce833ba2f367c3c1e6503e4
#
_cell.length_a   1.000
_cell.length_b   1.000
_cell.length_c   1.000
_cell.angle_alpha   90.00
_cell.angle_beta   90.00
_cell.angle_gamma   90.00
#
_symmetry.space_group_name_H-M   'P 1'
#
loop_
_entity.id
_entity.type
_entity.pdbx_description
1 polymer ?
#
loop_
_entity_poly.entity_id
_entity_poly.type
_entity_poly.pdbx_seq_one_letter_code
_entity_poly.pdbx_strand_id
1 'polypeptide(L)'
;MLSIGPDGKSMAKVVLDANVIISAAFGGKPLEAVGRALKDHDVFISESILAELEGALKRLSKKLSEEQIHYLQERVRQLLKVAHRFSVTARLSLSRDAKDDHYLSLCKEAQVDFLVTGDRDLLNLDPEALKKHRISCLIINPASFLEMGP
;
A
#
# COMPACT_ATOMS: atom_id res chain seq x y z
N MET A 1 5.02 -7.83 15.91
CA MET A 1 4.06 -7.50 16.99
C MET A 1 3.41 -6.16 16.73
N LEU A 2 2.08 -6.10 16.82
CA LEU A 2 1.36 -4.87 16.61
C LEU A 2 1.49 -3.94 17.82
N SER A 3 1.63 -2.65 17.56
CA SER A 3 1.62 -1.64 18.61
C SER A 3 0.17 -1.30 18.98
N ILE A 4 -0.02 -0.69 20.15
CA ILE A 4 -1.32 -0.29 20.61
C ILE A 4 -1.43 1.23 20.53
N GLY A 5 -2.48 1.72 19.85
CA GLY A 5 -2.73 3.14 19.73
C GLY A 5 -3.33 3.75 20.99
N PRO A 6 -3.49 5.10 21.02
CA PRO A 6 -4.00 5.82 22.20
C PRO A 6 -5.39 5.39 22.63
N ASP A 7 -6.19 4.83 21.73
CA ASP A 7 -7.55 4.38 22.00
C ASP A 7 -7.61 2.92 22.47
N GLY A 8 -6.47 2.28 22.69
CA GLY A 8 -6.39 0.89 23.11
C GLY A 8 -6.52 -0.12 21.97
N LYS A 9 -6.68 0.33 20.74
CA LYS A 9 -6.75 -0.57 19.57
C LYS A 9 -5.38 -0.92 19.07
N SER A 10 -5.22 -2.16 18.54
CA SER A 10 -4.00 -2.58 17.88
C SER A 10 -3.77 -1.78 16.60
N MET A 11 -2.55 -1.26 16.44
CA MET A 11 -2.15 -0.54 15.23
C MET A 11 -1.10 -1.35 14.50
N ALA A 12 -1.34 -1.56 13.20
CA ALA A 12 -0.42 -2.24 12.31
C ALA A 12 0.32 -1.24 11.45
N LYS A 13 1.48 -1.66 10.95
CA LYS A 13 2.18 -0.95 9.89
C LYS A 13 1.72 -1.50 8.56
N VAL A 14 1.22 -0.63 7.69
CA VAL A 14 0.57 -1.02 6.43
C VAL A 14 1.21 -0.33 5.25
N VAL A 15 1.44 -1.06 4.18
CA VAL A 15 1.79 -0.51 2.88
C VAL A 15 0.62 -0.77 1.94
N LEU A 16 0.22 0.27 1.21
CA LEU A 16 -0.84 0.19 0.21
C LEU A 16 -0.21 0.27 -1.18
N ASP A 17 -0.54 -0.70 -2.03
CA ASP A 17 -0.13 -0.68 -3.44
C ASP A 17 -0.72 0.58 -4.10
N ALA A 18 0.07 1.24 -4.96
CA ALA A 18 -0.37 2.44 -5.68
C ALA A 18 -1.69 2.20 -6.41
N ASN A 19 -1.88 1.02 -7.00
CA ASN A 19 -3.13 0.70 -7.70
C ASN A 19 -4.33 0.62 -6.76
N VAL A 20 -4.13 0.20 -5.51
CA VAL A 20 -5.20 0.21 -4.50
C VAL A 20 -5.57 1.65 -4.15
N ILE A 21 -4.58 2.51 -4.00
CA ILE A 21 -4.81 3.93 -3.71
C ILE A 21 -5.59 4.61 -4.86
N ILE A 22 -5.19 4.34 -6.10
CA ILE A 22 -5.88 4.88 -7.28
C ILE A 22 -7.32 4.36 -7.36
N SER A 23 -7.50 3.05 -7.17
CA SER A 23 -8.83 2.42 -7.21
C SER A 23 -9.75 2.96 -6.13
N ALA A 24 -9.21 3.37 -4.99
CA ALA A 24 -9.98 3.93 -3.88
C ALA A 24 -10.74 5.19 -4.29
N ALA A 25 -10.22 5.95 -5.26
CA ALA A 25 -10.90 7.15 -5.77
C ALA A 25 -12.24 6.83 -6.45
N PHE A 26 -12.42 5.57 -6.88
CA PHE A 26 -13.62 5.12 -7.57
C PHE A 26 -14.56 4.32 -6.66
N GLY A 27 -14.26 4.25 -5.37
CA GLY A 27 -15.10 3.61 -4.36
C GLY A 27 -14.83 2.12 -4.15
N GLY A 28 -15.78 1.43 -3.52
CA GLY A 28 -15.72 0.00 -3.29
C GLY A 28 -14.75 -0.42 -2.20
N LYS A 29 -14.33 -1.69 -2.24
CA LYS A 29 -13.43 -2.25 -1.23
C LYS A 29 -12.09 -1.53 -1.12
N PRO A 30 -11.48 -1.08 -2.24
CA PRO A 30 -10.25 -0.29 -2.11
C PRO A 30 -10.43 0.97 -1.28
N LEU A 31 -11.53 1.70 -1.45
CA LEU A 31 -11.79 2.92 -0.66
C LEU A 31 -11.96 2.58 0.82
N GLU A 32 -12.71 1.53 1.13
CA GLU A 32 -12.91 1.10 2.51
C GLU A 32 -11.59 0.68 3.16
N ALA A 33 -10.74 -0.05 2.42
CA ALA A 33 -9.45 -0.51 2.92
C ALA A 33 -8.49 0.64 3.17
N VAL A 34 -8.39 1.58 2.24
CA VAL A 34 -7.55 2.77 2.40
C VAL A 34 -8.03 3.60 3.59
N GLY A 35 -9.34 3.79 3.71
CA GLY A 35 -9.93 4.53 4.83
C GLY A 35 -9.58 3.90 6.18
N ARG A 36 -9.71 2.58 6.29
CA ARG A 36 -9.37 1.86 7.51
C ARG A 36 -7.89 1.96 7.84
N ALA A 37 -7.03 1.78 6.83
CA ALA A 37 -5.60 1.86 7.03
C ALA A 37 -5.18 3.23 7.56
N LEU A 38 -5.72 4.29 6.98
CA LEU A 38 -5.40 5.66 7.41
C LEU A 38 -5.95 6.01 8.79
N LYS A 39 -7.13 5.49 9.11
CA LYS A 39 -7.79 5.78 10.38
C LYS A 39 -7.20 4.98 11.55
N ASP A 40 -6.96 3.69 11.34
CA ASP A 40 -6.67 2.76 12.43
C ASP A 40 -5.22 2.26 12.47
N HIS A 41 -4.42 2.55 11.45
CA HIS A 41 -3.07 2.01 11.33
C HIS A 41 -2.07 3.07 10.87
N ASP A 42 -0.79 2.70 10.85
CA ASP A 42 0.28 3.53 10.31
C ASP A 42 0.57 3.12 8.88
N VAL A 43 0.35 4.03 7.93
CA VAL A 43 0.60 3.78 6.51
C VAL A 43 1.98 4.29 6.14
N PHE A 44 2.78 3.43 5.50
CA PHE A 44 4.13 3.76 5.03
C PHE A 44 4.15 3.90 3.52
N ILE A 45 4.92 4.85 3.04
CA ILE A 45 5.04 5.12 1.60
C ILE A 45 6.50 5.40 1.26
N SER A 46 6.93 4.93 0.08
CA SER A 46 8.28 5.14 -0.43
C SER A 46 8.29 6.06 -1.63
N GLU A 47 9.47 6.50 -2.03
CA GLU A 47 9.65 7.29 -3.25
C GLU A 47 9.16 6.52 -4.49
N SER A 48 9.37 5.20 -4.53
CA SER A 48 8.90 4.38 -5.64
C SER A 48 7.38 4.37 -5.76
N ILE A 49 6.68 4.29 -4.62
CA ILE A 49 5.22 4.36 -4.62
C ILE A 49 4.75 5.73 -5.09
N LEU A 50 5.41 6.80 -4.63
CA LEU A 50 5.08 8.16 -5.07
C LEU A 50 5.26 8.31 -6.57
N ALA A 51 6.33 7.76 -7.13
CA ALA A 51 6.56 7.80 -8.57
C ALA A 51 5.48 7.05 -9.34
N GLU A 52 5.03 5.90 -8.83
CA GLU A 52 3.94 5.14 -9.45
C GLU A 52 2.62 5.93 -9.41
N LEU A 53 2.33 6.60 -8.30
CA LEU A 53 1.13 7.43 -8.18
C LEU A 53 1.17 8.58 -9.18
N GLU A 54 2.30 9.28 -9.31
CA GLU A 54 2.45 10.35 -10.29
C GLU A 54 2.25 9.84 -11.72
N GLY A 55 2.86 8.70 -12.05
CA GLY A 55 2.72 8.09 -13.36
C GLY A 55 1.29 7.71 -13.66
N ALA A 56 0.59 7.15 -12.69
CA ALA A 56 -0.82 6.78 -12.85
C ALA A 56 -1.71 8.01 -13.06
N LEU A 57 -1.47 9.09 -12.31
CA LEU A 57 -2.21 10.34 -12.48
C LEU A 57 -2.02 10.93 -13.88
N LYS A 58 -0.79 10.90 -14.39
CA LYS A 58 -0.51 11.38 -15.75
C LYS A 58 -1.24 10.56 -16.81
N ARG A 59 -1.25 9.23 -16.67
CA ARG A 59 -1.94 8.35 -17.61
C ARG A 59 -3.45 8.58 -17.56
N LEU A 60 -4.01 8.71 -16.38
CA LEU A 60 -5.44 8.87 -16.17
C LEU A 60 -5.92 10.27 -16.60
N SER A 61 -5.06 11.29 -16.54
CA SER A 61 -5.44 12.66 -16.95
C SER A 61 -5.89 12.73 -18.40
N LYS A 62 -5.47 11.77 -19.22
CA LYS A 62 -5.86 11.69 -20.63
C LYS A 62 -7.24 11.03 -20.82
N LYS A 63 -7.74 10.33 -19.83
CA LYS A 63 -8.96 9.52 -19.91
C LYS A 63 -10.10 10.03 -19.04
N LEU A 64 -9.78 10.76 -17.98
CA LEU A 64 -10.76 11.26 -17.03
C LEU A 64 -11.04 12.74 -17.25
N SER A 65 -12.20 13.19 -16.78
CA SER A 65 -12.55 14.61 -16.81
C SER A 65 -11.66 15.37 -15.82
N GLU A 66 -11.60 16.69 -15.98
CA GLU A 66 -10.86 17.56 -15.07
C GLU A 66 -11.36 17.42 -13.64
N GLU A 67 -12.67 17.29 -13.46
CA GLU A 67 -13.29 17.12 -12.15
C GLU A 67 -12.85 15.81 -11.49
N GLN A 68 -12.85 14.72 -12.26
CA GLN A 68 -12.42 13.42 -11.76
C GLN A 68 -10.93 13.41 -11.37
N ILE A 69 -10.09 14.04 -12.19
CA ILE A 69 -8.66 14.15 -11.91
C ILE A 69 -8.43 15.00 -10.65
N HIS A 70 -9.16 16.10 -10.51
CA HIS A 70 -9.06 16.95 -9.32
C HIS A 70 -9.43 16.17 -8.05
N TYR A 71 -10.50 15.39 -8.10
CA TYR A 71 -10.94 14.55 -6.99
C TYR A 71 -9.85 13.54 -6.59
N LEU A 72 -9.28 12.87 -7.59
CA LEU A 72 -8.22 11.88 -7.37
C LEU A 72 -6.97 12.53 -6.76
N GLN A 73 -6.55 13.67 -7.29
CA GLN A 73 -5.40 14.41 -6.76
C GLN A 73 -5.60 14.82 -5.31
N GLU A 74 -6.80 15.27 -4.95
CA GLU A 74 -7.12 15.64 -3.57
C GLU A 74 -7.03 14.44 -2.62
N ARG A 75 -7.53 13.29 -3.07
CA ARG A 75 -7.44 12.06 -2.26
C ARG A 75 -6.01 11.63 -2.02
N VAL A 76 -5.19 11.68 -3.05
CA VAL A 76 -3.77 11.36 -2.95
C VAL A 76 -3.07 12.35 -2.01
N ARG A 77 -3.39 13.63 -2.15
CA ARG A 77 -2.79 14.65 -1.28
C ARG A 77 -3.12 14.42 0.19
N GLN A 78 -4.37 14.07 0.51
CA GLN A 78 -4.78 13.77 1.87
C GLN A 78 -4.05 12.56 2.44
N LEU A 79 -3.89 11.52 1.62
CA LEU A 79 -3.11 10.34 2.00
C LEU A 79 -1.68 10.73 2.35
N LEU A 80 -1.04 11.54 1.51
CA LEU A 80 0.37 11.92 1.69
C LEU A 80 0.60 12.77 2.94
N LYS A 81 -0.41 13.47 3.43
CA LYS A 81 -0.29 14.23 4.68
C LYS A 81 -0.19 13.33 5.89
N VAL A 82 -0.78 12.15 5.84
CA VAL A 82 -0.87 11.22 6.96
C VAL A 82 0.17 10.11 6.89
N ALA A 83 0.53 9.67 5.68
CA ALA A 83 1.44 8.56 5.49
C ALA A 83 2.86 8.89 5.95
N HIS A 84 3.54 7.89 6.51
CA HIS A 84 4.94 8.00 6.91
C HIS A 84 5.83 7.71 5.71
N ARG A 85 6.72 8.63 5.38
CA ARG A 85 7.68 8.43 4.30
C ARG A 85 8.86 7.61 4.80
N PHE A 86 9.24 6.62 4.03
CA PHE A 86 10.34 5.73 4.36
C PHE A 86 11.27 5.59 3.16
N SER A 87 12.58 5.77 3.40
CA SER A 87 13.60 5.66 2.35
C SER A 87 14.16 4.25 2.36
N VAL A 88 13.97 3.53 1.25
CA VAL A 88 14.47 2.17 1.08
C VAL A 88 15.94 2.22 0.69
N THR A 89 16.79 1.49 1.41
CA THR A 89 18.25 1.52 1.21
C THR A 89 18.76 0.40 0.29
N ALA A 90 18.09 -0.76 0.29
CA ALA A 90 18.52 -1.90 -0.52
C ALA A 90 17.33 -2.50 -1.26
N ARG A 91 17.53 -2.80 -2.54
CA ARG A 91 16.46 -3.36 -3.37
C ARG A 91 16.58 -4.88 -3.43
N LEU A 92 15.49 -5.56 -3.14
CA LEU A 92 15.39 -7.00 -3.28
C LEU A 92 15.07 -7.35 -4.74
N SER A 93 15.49 -8.54 -5.16
CA SER A 93 15.17 -9.09 -6.47
C SER A 93 14.48 -10.44 -6.25
N LEU A 94 13.20 -10.40 -5.94
CA LEU A 94 12.44 -11.57 -5.53
C LEU A 94 11.25 -11.87 -6.44
N SER A 95 10.59 -10.85 -6.96
CA SER A 95 9.41 -10.98 -7.79
C SER A 95 9.78 -11.20 -9.25
N ARG A 96 8.88 -11.86 -9.99
CA ARG A 96 8.95 -12.01 -11.43
C ARG A 96 8.97 -10.64 -12.14
N ASP A 97 8.22 -9.70 -11.60
CA ASP A 97 8.16 -8.33 -12.10
C ASP A 97 9.01 -7.45 -11.19
N ALA A 98 10.09 -6.89 -11.74
CA ALA A 98 10.99 -6.01 -10.99
C ALA A 98 10.25 -4.81 -10.39
N LYS A 99 9.13 -4.40 -10.97
CA LYS A 99 8.31 -3.30 -10.46
C LYS A 99 7.74 -3.60 -9.08
N ASP A 100 7.49 -4.87 -8.77
CA ASP A 100 6.92 -5.28 -7.49
C ASP A 100 7.96 -5.41 -6.39
N ASP A 101 9.23 -5.52 -6.75
CA ASP A 101 10.30 -5.71 -5.77
C ASP A 101 10.46 -4.52 -4.82
N HIS A 102 10.12 -3.31 -5.26
CA HIS A 102 10.21 -2.15 -4.38
C HIS A 102 9.21 -2.23 -3.22
N TYR A 103 8.03 -2.85 -3.43
CA TYR A 103 7.07 -3.07 -2.36
C TYR A 103 7.63 -4.02 -1.30
N LEU A 104 8.25 -5.10 -1.76
CA LEU A 104 8.84 -6.10 -0.86
C LEU A 104 10.04 -5.51 -0.09
N SER A 105 10.83 -4.69 -0.75
CA SER A 105 11.96 -3.99 -0.11
C SER A 105 11.48 -3.06 0.99
N LEU A 106 10.42 -2.30 0.72
CA LEU A 106 9.82 -1.41 1.71
C LEU A 106 9.27 -2.21 2.89
N CYS A 107 8.52 -3.27 2.61
CA CYS A 107 7.92 -4.10 3.65
C CYS A 107 8.98 -4.70 4.56
N LYS A 108 10.10 -5.13 3.99
CA LYS A 108 11.18 -5.70 4.77
C LYS A 108 11.87 -4.64 5.64
N GLU A 109 12.29 -3.53 5.05
CA GLU A 109 13.06 -2.52 5.77
C GLU A 109 12.24 -1.78 6.82
N ALA A 110 11.00 -1.45 6.52
CA ALA A 110 10.11 -0.79 7.47
C ALA A 110 9.44 -1.76 8.45
N GLN A 111 9.67 -3.07 8.28
CA GLN A 111 9.06 -4.12 9.10
C GLN A 111 7.55 -4.00 9.15
N VAL A 112 6.96 -3.94 7.97
CA VAL A 112 5.53 -3.74 7.78
C VAL A 112 4.76 -5.02 8.09
N ASP A 113 3.58 -4.89 8.67
CA ASP A 113 2.71 -6.02 9.00
C ASP A 113 1.86 -6.47 7.83
N PHE A 114 1.35 -5.52 7.02
CA PHE A 114 0.46 -5.83 5.90
C PHE A 114 0.88 -5.07 4.63
N LEU A 115 0.89 -5.79 3.51
CA LEU A 115 0.94 -5.19 2.18
C LEU A 115 -0.42 -5.44 1.52
N VAL A 116 -1.18 -4.39 1.31
CA VAL A 116 -2.51 -4.48 0.70
C VAL A 116 -2.38 -4.24 -0.80
N THR A 117 -2.71 -5.24 -1.59
CA THR A 117 -2.52 -5.20 -3.04
C THR A 117 -3.59 -6.03 -3.75
N GLY A 118 -3.88 -5.69 -5.01
CA GLY A 118 -4.69 -6.51 -5.88
C GLY A 118 -3.86 -7.27 -6.92
N ASP A 119 -2.54 -7.09 -6.90
CA ASP A 119 -1.63 -7.69 -7.86
C ASP A 119 -1.46 -9.18 -7.59
N ARG A 120 -1.84 -10.01 -8.55
CA ARG A 120 -1.78 -11.46 -8.41
C ARG A 120 -0.36 -11.99 -8.23
N ASP A 121 0.62 -11.36 -8.86
CA ASP A 121 2.01 -11.80 -8.73
C ASP A 121 2.49 -11.63 -7.29
N LEU A 122 2.12 -10.52 -6.64
CA LEU A 122 2.44 -10.31 -5.23
C LEU A 122 1.64 -11.26 -4.33
N LEU A 123 0.33 -11.40 -4.59
CA LEU A 123 -0.53 -12.26 -3.78
C LEU A 123 -0.15 -13.74 -3.86
N ASN A 124 0.45 -14.16 -4.96
CA ASN A 124 0.82 -15.56 -5.20
C ASN A 124 2.29 -15.87 -4.95
N LEU A 125 3.03 -14.95 -4.33
CA LEU A 125 4.42 -15.22 -3.97
C LEU A 125 4.50 -16.40 -3.00
N ASP A 126 5.53 -17.23 -3.19
CA ASP A 126 5.77 -18.39 -2.34
C ASP A 126 6.07 -17.93 -0.90
N PRO A 127 5.27 -18.34 0.09
CA PRO A 127 5.53 -17.98 1.49
C PRO A 127 6.91 -18.39 1.97
N GLU A 128 7.47 -19.50 1.47
CA GLU A 128 8.78 -19.94 1.84
C GLU A 128 9.87 -18.98 1.31
N ALA A 129 9.67 -18.44 0.12
CA ALA A 129 10.60 -17.45 -0.44
C ALA A 129 10.59 -16.15 0.38
N LEU A 130 9.40 -15.71 0.82
CA LEU A 130 9.26 -14.53 1.67
C LEU A 130 9.98 -14.75 3.00
N LYS A 131 9.77 -15.91 3.61
CA LYS A 131 10.39 -16.27 4.89
C LYS A 131 11.91 -16.32 4.76
N LYS A 132 12.41 -16.91 3.67
CA LYS A 132 13.83 -17.00 3.39
C LYS A 132 14.50 -15.64 3.33
N HIS A 133 13.80 -14.65 2.79
CA HIS A 133 14.29 -13.28 2.69
C HIS A 133 13.93 -12.43 3.91
N ARG A 134 13.39 -13.05 4.96
CA ARG A 134 13.00 -12.38 6.21
C ARG A 134 11.94 -11.30 6.01
N ILE A 135 11.02 -11.55 5.10
CA ILE A 135 9.87 -10.70 4.86
C ILE A 135 8.71 -11.30 5.63
N SER A 136 8.29 -10.65 6.71
CA SER A 136 7.26 -11.17 7.59
C SER A 136 5.88 -10.57 7.36
N CYS A 137 5.75 -9.64 6.39
CA CYS A 137 4.46 -9.01 6.13
C CYS A 137 3.49 -10.01 5.50
N LEU A 138 2.20 -9.82 5.82
CA LEU A 138 1.12 -10.56 5.17
C LEU A 138 0.68 -9.77 3.94
N ILE A 139 0.73 -10.41 2.77
CA ILE A 139 0.32 -9.82 1.51
C ILE A 139 -1.14 -10.22 1.26
N ILE A 140 -2.05 -9.25 1.28
CA ILE A 140 -3.48 -9.52 1.18
C ILE A 140 -4.19 -8.49 0.29
N ASN A 141 -5.36 -8.90 -0.24
CA ASN A 141 -6.16 -7.98 -1.04
C ASN A 141 -7.02 -7.08 -0.13
N PRO A 142 -7.62 -6.00 -0.69
CA PRO A 142 -8.43 -5.08 0.12
C PRO A 142 -9.57 -5.75 0.88
N ALA A 143 -10.29 -6.68 0.26
CA ALA A 143 -11.41 -7.35 0.90
C ALA A 143 -10.96 -8.17 2.11
N SER A 144 -9.86 -8.92 1.97
CA SER A 144 -9.29 -9.72 3.06
C SER A 144 -8.76 -8.84 4.18
N PHE A 145 -8.14 -7.70 3.83
CA PHE A 145 -7.68 -6.75 4.83
C PHE A 145 -8.83 -6.24 5.71
N LEU A 146 -9.96 -5.93 5.09
CA LEU A 146 -11.16 -5.47 5.81
C LEU A 146 -11.72 -6.53 6.75
N GLU A 147 -11.65 -7.82 6.35
CA GLU A 147 -12.14 -8.93 7.16
C GLU A 147 -11.29 -9.19 8.41
N MET A 148 -10.05 -8.72 8.42
CA MET A 148 -9.16 -8.91 9.56
C MET A 148 -9.57 -8.08 10.77
N GLY A 149 -10.49 -7.16 10.57
CA GLY A 149 -11.27 -6.48 11.58
C GLY A 149 -10.48 -5.82 12.70
N PRO A 150 -11.09 -4.95 13.50
CA PRO A 150 -10.36 -4.30 14.59
C PRO A 150 -9.97 -5.26 15.68
#